data_985e351b12cc6d50032e9ab826f5c74c
#
_entry.id   985e351b12cc6d50032e9ab826f5c74c
#
_cell.length_a   1.000
_cell.length_b   1.000
_cell.length_c   1.000
_cell.angle_alpha   90.00
_cell.angle_beta   90.00
_cell.angle_gamma   90.00
#
_symmetry.space_group_name_H-M   'P 1'
#
loop_
_entity.id
_entity.type
_entity.pdbx_description
1 polymer ?
#
loop_
_entity_poly.entity_id
_entity_poly.type
_entity_poly.pdbx_seq_one_letter_code
_entity_poly.pdbx_strand_id
1 'polypeptide(L)'
;MEMMDALVKAAPEKGLVLTQVPKPVPGMGEVLIKIHKTAICGTDVHIYNWNQWAQETIKPPMVIGHEYVGEIAELGPGVTAYHVGQIVSGEGHIVCGHCRNCRAGNGQYCRHTKGVGVNRDGAFAEYLCIPASNVVPIPDGIPEDVVSFFDALGNATHTALMFDVIGEDVLITGAG
;
A
#
# COMPACT_ATOMS: atom_id res chain seq x y z
N MET A 1 12.71 -4.33 -21.96
CA MET A 1 12.14 -4.09 -20.61
C MET A 1 10.87 -4.91 -20.55
N GLU A 2 10.72 -5.75 -19.55
CA GLU A 2 9.50 -6.56 -19.35
C GLU A 2 8.32 -5.64 -19.02
N MET A 3 7.15 -5.90 -19.60
CA MET A 3 5.93 -5.12 -19.37
C MET A 3 4.95 -5.94 -18.53
N MET A 4 4.08 -5.25 -17.82
CA MET A 4 3.02 -5.86 -16.99
C MET A 4 1.69 -5.10 -17.17
N ASP A 5 0.59 -5.78 -16.94
CA ASP A 5 -0.73 -5.17 -16.89
C ASP A 5 -0.92 -4.36 -15.61
N ALA A 6 -1.48 -3.16 -15.76
CA ALA A 6 -1.78 -2.29 -14.62
C ALA A 6 -2.99 -1.40 -14.86
N LEU A 7 -3.69 -1.08 -13.78
CA LEU A 7 -4.78 -0.11 -13.78
C LEU A 7 -4.22 1.27 -13.40
N VAL A 8 -4.19 2.17 -14.36
CA VAL A 8 -3.48 3.44 -14.31
C VAL A 8 -4.43 4.63 -14.26
N LYS A 9 -4.15 5.57 -13.37
CA LYS A 9 -4.65 6.93 -13.48
C LYS A 9 -3.84 7.66 -14.54
N ALA A 10 -4.28 7.59 -15.80
CA ALA A 10 -3.51 8.07 -16.95
C ALA A 10 -3.58 9.59 -17.14
N ALA A 11 -4.72 10.22 -16.79
CA ALA A 11 -4.99 11.63 -17.02
C ALA A 11 -5.72 12.27 -15.82
N PRO A 12 -5.68 13.61 -15.68
CA PRO A 12 -6.36 14.36 -14.62
C PRO A 12 -7.87 14.51 -14.90
N GLU A 13 -8.57 13.40 -15.04
CA GLU A 13 -10.01 13.32 -15.32
C GLU A 13 -10.62 12.07 -14.67
N LYS A 14 -11.93 11.92 -14.66
CA LYS A 14 -12.61 10.75 -14.15
C LYS A 14 -12.26 9.49 -14.93
N GLY A 15 -11.99 8.39 -14.23
CA GLY A 15 -11.72 7.07 -14.81
C GLY A 15 -10.30 6.57 -14.56
N LEU A 16 -10.08 5.32 -14.94
CA LEU A 16 -8.81 4.59 -14.93
C LEU A 16 -8.67 3.84 -16.25
N VAL A 17 -7.45 3.53 -16.64
CA VAL A 17 -7.15 2.82 -17.88
C VAL A 17 -6.36 1.55 -17.57
N LEU A 18 -6.83 0.40 -18.03
CA LEU A 18 -6.04 -0.82 -18.03
C LEU A 18 -5.04 -0.74 -19.20
N THR A 19 -3.76 -0.81 -18.89
CA THR A 19 -2.70 -0.65 -19.89
C THR A 19 -1.42 -1.37 -19.45
N GLN A 20 -0.49 -1.49 -20.39
CA GLN A 20 0.85 -2.03 -20.13
C GLN A 20 1.76 -0.94 -19.57
N VAL A 21 2.46 -1.27 -18.48
CA VAL A 21 3.51 -0.44 -17.88
C VAL A 21 4.79 -1.25 -17.72
N PRO A 22 5.95 -0.62 -17.59
CA PRO A 22 7.18 -1.34 -17.28
C PRO A 22 7.08 -2.08 -15.94
N LYS A 23 7.42 -3.38 -15.93
CA LYS A 23 7.56 -4.14 -14.69
C LYS A 23 8.70 -3.54 -13.86
N PRO A 24 8.47 -3.20 -12.58
CA PRO A 24 9.50 -2.61 -11.76
C PRO A 24 10.59 -3.63 -11.41
N VAL A 25 11.79 -3.12 -11.16
CA VAL A 25 12.94 -3.90 -10.68
C VAL A 25 13.27 -3.44 -9.28
N PRO A 26 13.39 -4.35 -8.28
CA PRO A 26 13.63 -3.95 -6.90
C PRO A 26 15.02 -3.36 -6.74
N GLY A 27 15.07 -2.15 -6.18
CA GLY A 27 16.30 -1.46 -5.82
C GLY A 27 16.91 -1.96 -4.51
N MET A 28 17.95 -1.28 -4.04
CA MET A 28 18.60 -1.57 -2.76
C MET A 28 17.57 -1.51 -1.61
N GLY A 29 17.43 -2.62 -0.87
CA GLY A 29 16.51 -2.71 0.27
C GLY A 29 15.03 -2.81 -0.10
N GLU A 30 14.68 -3.03 -1.37
CA GLU A 30 13.31 -3.26 -1.83
C GLU A 30 13.05 -4.73 -2.15
N VAL A 31 11.78 -5.09 -2.21
CA VAL A 31 11.31 -6.38 -2.72
C VAL A 31 10.35 -6.18 -3.88
N LEU A 32 10.33 -7.12 -4.82
CA LEU A 32 9.32 -7.24 -5.85
C LEU A 32 8.27 -8.24 -5.38
N ILE A 33 7.02 -7.81 -5.32
CA ILE A 33 5.87 -8.64 -4.93
C ILE A 33 5.04 -8.91 -6.17
N LYS A 34 4.76 -10.18 -6.46
CA LYS A 34 3.75 -10.59 -7.44
C LYS A 34 2.40 -10.53 -6.76
N ILE A 35 1.52 -9.69 -7.25
CA ILE A 35 0.21 -9.45 -6.66
C ILE A 35 -0.73 -10.61 -6.99
N HIS A 36 -1.41 -11.13 -5.97
CA HIS A 36 -2.44 -12.16 -6.12
C HIS A 36 -3.85 -11.56 -6.07
N LYS A 37 -4.11 -10.71 -5.07
CA LYS A 37 -5.40 -10.06 -4.87
C LYS A 37 -5.22 -8.65 -4.35
N THR A 38 -6.20 -7.80 -4.67
CA THR A 38 -6.28 -6.43 -4.18
C THR A 38 -7.67 -6.14 -3.66
N ALA A 39 -7.79 -5.18 -2.75
CA ALA A 39 -9.07 -4.61 -2.33
C ALA A 39 -9.18 -3.15 -2.77
N ILE A 40 -10.39 -2.64 -2.85
CA ILE A 40 -10.68 -1.26 -3.27
C ILE A 40 -10.96 -0.42 -2.04
N CYS A 41 -10.13 0.59 -1.80
CA CYS A 41 -10.30 1.59 -0.76
C CYS A 41 -11.15 2.78 -1.25
N GLY A 42 -11.74 3.51 -0.31
CA GLY A 42 -12.37 4.81 -0.59
C GLY A 42 -11.43 5.81 -1.27
N THR A 43 -10.14 5.74 -0.97
CA THR A 43 -9.08 6.52 -1.65
C THR A 43 -9.05 6.25 -3.15
N ASP A 44 -9.16 4.99 -3.58
CA ASP A 44 -9.18 4.63 -5.01
C ASP A 44 -10.42 5.19 -5.70
N VAL A 45 -11.57 5.22 -5.01
CA VAL A 45 -12.80 5.85 -5.50
C VAL A 45 -12.64 7.37 -5.66
N HIS A 46 -11.96 8.04 -4.74
CA HIS A 46 -11.62 9.46 -4.86
C HIS A 46 -10.73 9.73 -6.07
N ILE A 47 -9.71 8.89 -6.30
CA ILE A 47 -8.81 8.98 -7.44
C ILE A 47 -9.57 8.71 -8.76
N TYR A 48 -10.42 7.66 -8.78
CA TYR A 48 -11.26 7.36 -9.94
C TYR A 48 -12.14 8.54 -10.32
N ASN A 49 -12.86 9.13 -9.34
CA ASN A 49 -13.78 10.25 -9.57
C ASN A 49 -13.08 11.58 -9.83
N TRP A 50 -11.77 11.68 -9.62
CA TRP A 50 -10.97 12.88 -9.78
C TRP A 50 -11.53 14.07 -8.97
N ASN A 51 -11.90 13.82 -7.71
CA ASN A 51 -12.42 14.85 -6.81
C ASN A 51 -11.32 15.87 -6.42
N GLN A 52 -11.67 16.89 -5.66
CA GLN A 52 -10.76 17.96 -5.27
C GLN A 52 -9.48 17.43 -4.59
N TRP A 53 -9.62 16.48 -3.65
CA TRP A 53 -8.46 15.88 -2.97
C TRP A 53 -7.51 15.18 -3.98
N ALA A 54 -8.08 14.43 -4.92
CA ALA A 54 -7.28 13.75 -5.95
C ALA A 54 -6.55 14.75 -6.85
N GLN A 55 -7.20 15.86 -7.23
CA GLN A 55 -6.59 16.93 -8.03
C GLN A 55 -5.39 17.58 -7.33
N GLU A 56 -5.45 17.73 -6.01
CA GLU A 56 -4.39 18.33 -5.20
C GLU A 56 -3.25 17.37 -4.89
N THR A 57 -3.53 16.05 -4.86
CA THR A 57 -2.61 15.03 -4.32
C THR A 57 -1.96 14.16 -5.39
N ILE A 58 -2.74 13.74 -6.39
CA ILE A 58 -2.31 12.72 -7.37
C ILE A 58 -1.65 13.38 -8.57
N LYS A 59 -0.56 12.76 -9.04
CA LYS A 59 0.18 13.21 -10.22
C LYS A 59 0.14 12.13 -11.31
N PRO A 60 -0.82 12.17 -12.24
CA PRO A 60 -0.84 11.25 -13.37
C PRO A 60 0.40 11.39 -14.28
N PRO A 61 0.84 10.32 -14.99
CA PRO A 61 0.30 8.95 -14.88
C PRO A 61 0.81 8.21 -13.66
N MET A 62 -0.02 7.32 -13.06
CA MET A 62 0.35 6.55 -11.88
C MET A 62 -0.50 5.28 -11.77
N VAL A 63 0.10 4.15 -11.39
CA VAL A 63 -0.61 2.95 -10.96
C VAL A 63 -1.17 3.19 -9.57
N ILE A 64 -2.46 2.92 -9.36
CA ILE A 64 -3.12 3.12 -8.07
C ILE A 64 -3.24 1.81 -7.27
N GLY A 65 -3.91 1.84 -6.11
CA GLY A 65 -4.13 0.68 -5.23
C GLY A 65 -3.06 0.54 -4.15
N HIS A 66 -3.47 0.17 -2.94
CA HIS A 66 -2.57 0.06 -1.78
C HIS A 66 -2.99 -1.07 -0.82
N GLU A 67 -4.11 -1.72 -1.06
CA GLU A 67 -4.59 -2.88 -0.32
C GLU A 67 -4.35 -4.13 -1.15
N TYR A 68 -3.51 -5.07 -0.67
CA TYR A 68 -3.11 -6.23 -1.47
C TYR A 68 -2.57 -7.39 -0.65
N VAL A 69 -2.53 -8.55 -1.28
CA VAL A 69 -1.75 -9.73 -0.89
C VAL A 69 -1.03 -10.27 -2.12
N GLY A 70 0.15 -10.81 -1.90
CA GLY A 70 0.94 -11.43 -2.97
C GLY A 70 2.09 -12.26 -2.41
N GLU A 71 2.95 -12.71 -3.30
CA GLU A 71 4.18 -13.43 -2.96
C GLU A 71 5.42 -12.63 -3.35
N ILE A 72 6.48 -12.76 -2.58
CA ILE A 72 7.77 -12.17 -2.96
C ILE A 72 8.30 -12.89 -4.20
N ALA A 73 8.43 -12.17 -5.30
CA ALA A 73 8.96 -12.68 -6.57
C ALA A 73 10.47 -12.46 -6.69
N GLU A 74 11.01 -11.36 -6.11
CA GLU A 74 12.43 -11.03 -6.18
C GLU A 74 12.85 -10.21 -4.97
N LEU A 75 14.08 -10.40 -4.51
CA LEU A 75 14.70 -9.63 -3.43
C LEU A 75 15.73 -8.68 -4.04
N GLY A 76 15.60 -7.40 -3.76
CA GLY A 76 16.61 -6.41 -4.11
C GLY A 76 17.89 -6.57 -3.27
N PRO A 77 19.00 -5.95 -3.70
CA PRO A 77 20.27 -6.04 -2.98
C PRO A 77 20.12 -5.61 -1.52
N GLY A 78 20.75 -6.35 -0.60
CA GLY A 78 20.73 -6.07 0.85
C GLY A 78 19.51 -6.60 1.61
N VAL A 79 18.53 -7.18 0.95
CA VAL A 79 17.39 -7.82 1.62
C VAL A 79 17.74 -9.25 2.00
N THR A 80 17.73 -9.55 3.31
CA THR A 80 18.08 -10.88 3.86
C THR A 80 17.00 -11.43 4.81
N ALA A 81 16.00 -10.62 5.17
CA ALA A 81 14.99 -10.99 6.15
C ALA A 81 13.82 -11.79 5.55
N TYR A 82 13.77 -11.92 4.24
CA TYR A 82 12.66 -12.55 3.50
C TYR A 82 13.20 -13.57 2.50
N HIS A 83 12.28 -14.35 1.89
CA HIS A 83 12.61 -15.30 0.82
C HIS A 83 11.58 -15.24 -0.32
N VAL A 84 11.99 -15.61 -1.52
CA VAL A 84 11.12 -15.73 -2.69
C VAL A 84 10.05 -16.79 -2.44
N GLY A 85 8.81 -16.51 -2.84
CA GLY A 85 7.63 -17.35 -2.61
C GLY A 85 6.96 -17.11 -1.24
N GLN A 86 7.49 -16.23 -0.40
CA GLN A 86 6.86 -15.88 0.87
C GLN A 86 5.60 -15.06 0.64
N ILE A 87 4.47 -15.48 1.25
CA ILE A 87 3.20 -14.73 1.19
C ILE A 87 3.28 -13.51 2.09
N VAL A 88 2.94 -12.36 1.52
CA VAL A 88 3.09 -11.06 2.18
C VAL A 88 1.95 -10.11 1.82
N SER A 89 1.72 -9.16 2.69
CA SER A 89 1.08 -7.88 2.42
C SER A 89 2.07 -6.76 2.74
N GLY A 90 1.63 -5.53 2.91
CA GLY A 90 2.54 -4.45 3.27
C GLY A 90 1.83 -3.22 3.81
N GLU A 91 2.61 -2.44 4.56
CA GLU A 91 2.22 -1.12 5.02
C GLU A 91 2.37 -0.11 3.86
N GLY A 92 1.24 0.51 3.48
CA GLY A 92 1.19 1.45 2.35
C GLY A 92 1.90 2.79 2.60
N HIS A 93 2.24 3.13 3.85
CA HIS A 93 2.86 4.40 4.20
C HIS A 93 4.38 4.26 4.35
N ILE A 94 5.12 4.66 3.33
CA ILE A 94 6.59 4.62 3.32
C ILE A 94 7.12 5.88 3.98
N VAL A 95 7.71 5.72 5.16
CA VAL A 95 8.25 6.81 5.97
C VAL A 95 9.72 7.10 5.62
N CYS A 96 10.18 8.32 5.83
CA CYS A 96 11.55 8.72 5.47
C CYS A 96 12.64 8.19 6.41
N GLY A 97 12.30 7.70 7.59
CA GLY A 97 13.24 7.15 8.59
C GLY A 97 14.12 8.17 9.33
N HIS A 98 14.26 9.41 8.84
CA HIS A 98 15.24 10.36 9.35
C HIS A 98 14.69 11.69 9.89
N CYS A 99 13.41 12.02 9.68
CA CYS A 99 12.82 13.22 10.25
C CYS A 99 12.66 13.09 11.78
N ARG A 100 12.38 14.20 12.46
CA ARG A 100 12.22 14.22 13.92
C ARG A 100 11.22 13.16 14.40
N ASN A 101 10.07 13.03 13.73
CA ASN A 101 9.04 12.10 14.14
C ASN A 101 9.50 10.64 13.97
N CYS A 102 10.12 10.30 12.84
CA CYS A 102 10.67 8.95 12.61
C CYS A 102 11.74 8.59 13.64
N ARG A 103 12.65 9.51 13.94
CA ARG A 103 13.70 9.29 14.95
C ARG A 103 13.16 9.14 16.37
N ALA A 104 11.97 9.69 16.64
CA ALA A 104 11.27 9.54 17.92
C ALA A 104 10.38 8.28 17.99
N GLY A 105 10.44 7.39 17.00
CA GLY A 105 9.59 6.19 16.94
C GLY A 105 8.15 6.45 16.48
N ASN A 106 7.85 7.68 16.04
CA ASN A 106 6.50 8.12 15.62
C ASN A 106 6.43 8.21 14.09
N GLY A 107 6.71 7.10 13.40
CA GLY A 107 6.72 7.03 11.93
C GLY A 107 5.39 7.43 11.30
N GLN A 108 4.27 7.11 11.94
CA GLN A 108 2.92 7.48 11.50
C GLN A 108 2.72 8.99 11.34
N TYR A 109 3.55 9.81 11.99
CA TYR A 109 3.57 11.27 11.85
C TYR A 109 4.74 11.76 10.98
N CYS A 110 5.29 10.93 10.12
CA CYS A 110 6.36 11.32 9.21
C CYS A 110 5.91 12.46 8.30
N ARG A 111 6.72 13.52 8.21
CA ARG A 111 6.43 14.68 7.35
C ARG A 111 6.68 14.44 5.86
N HIS A 112 7.34 13.33 5.54
CA HIS A 112 7.76 12.97 4.18
C HIS A 112 7.24 11.59 3.77
N THR A 113 6.10 11.18 4.34
CA THR A 113 5.43 9.92 3.97
C THR A 113 5.11 9.91 2.50
N LYS A 114 5.37 8.78 1.84
CA LYS A 114 4.91 8.50 0.49
C LYS A 114 3.94 7.32 0.53
N GLY A 115 2.71 7.57 0.10
CA GLY A 115 1.68 6.53 0.01
C GLY A 115 1.86 5.70 -1.27
N VAL A 116 1.84 4.38 -1.13
CA VAL A 116 1.70 3.42 -2.24
C VAL A 116 0.36 3.67 -2.92
N GLY A 117 0.31 3.74 -4.25
CA GLY A 117 -0.90 4.08 -5.00
C GLY A 117 -1.37 5.53 -4.89
N VAL A 118 -0.58 6.42 -4.21
CA VAL A 118 -0.93 7.84 -4.00
C VAL A 118 0.22 8.77 -4.41
N ASN A 119 1.45 8.49 -3.98
CA ASN A 119 2.64 9.30 -4.28
C ASN A 119 3.74 8.49 -4.98
N ARG A 120 3.52 7.19 -5.14
CA ARG A 120 4.29 6.26 -5.95
C ARG A 120 3.35 5.17 -6.47
N ASP A 121 3.79 4.44 -7.49
CA ASP A 121 3.01 3.36 -8.09
C ASP A 121 2.54 2.34 -7.05
N GLY A 122 1.32 1.87 -7.24
CA GLY A 122 0.56 1.03 -6.34
C GLY A 122 0.36 -0.41 -6.83
N ALA A 123 -0.58 -1.08 -6.18
CA ALA A 123 -0.79 -2.52 -6.25
C ALA A 123 -1.81 -2.97 -7.30
N PHE A 124 -2.51 -2.06 -7.99
CA PHE A 124 -3.41 -2.48 -9.08
C PHE A 124 -2.62 -2.79 -10.35
N ALA A 125 -1.67 -3.72 -10.22
CA ALA A 125 -0.79 -4.22 -11.27
C ALA A 125 -0.39 -5.67 -10.96
N GLU A 126 0.27 -6.35 -11.89
CA GLU A 126 0.76 -7.71 -11.66
C GLU A 126 1.90 -7.77 -10.64
N TYR A 127 2.69 -6.68 -10.54
CA TYR A 127 3.83 -6.59 -9.62
C TYR A 127 3.91 -5.22 -8.96
N LEU A 128 4.44 -5.22 -7.72
CA LEU A 128 4.69 -4.03 -6.91
C LEU A 128 6.08 -4.09 -6.29
N CYS A 129 6.84 -3.00 -6.34
CA CYS A 129 8.06 -2.83 -5.54
C CYS A 129 7.80 -1.97 -4.30
N ILE A 130 8.21 -2.46 -3.12
CA ILE A 130 8.19 -1.69 -1.88
C ILE A 130 9.49 -1.90 -1.08
N PRO A 131 9.83 -0.97 -0.16
CA PRO A 131 10.91 -1.20 0.79
C PRO A 131 10.63 -2.44 1.64
N ALA A 132 11.66 -3.23 1.90
CA ALA A 132 11.57 -4.41 2.75
C ALA A 132 11.06 -4.10 4.18
N SER A 133 11.30 -2.89 4.67
CA SER A 133 10.76 -2.40 5.95
C SER A 133 9.24 -2.24 5.99
N ASN A 134 8.60 -2.19 4.83
CA ASN A 134 7.15 -2.06 4.70
C ASN A 134 6.45 -3.40 4.45
N VAL A 135 7.20 -4.50 4.32
CA VAL A 135 6.66 -5.84 4.09
C VAL A 135 6.10 -6.42 5.39
N VAL A 136 4.90 -6.97 5.31
CA VAL A 136 4.23 -7.68 6.41
C VAL A 136 4.08 -9.14 6.02
N PRO A 137 4.89 -10.06 6.61
CA PRO A 137 4.75 -11.49 6.39
C PRO A 137 3.39 -12.00 6.92
N ILE A 138 2.76 -12.88 6.15
CA ILE A 138 1.46 -13.44 6.52
C ILE A 138 1.65 -14.83 7.12
N PRO A 139 1.13 -15.07 8.33
CA PRO A 139 1.11 -16.41 8.91
C PRO A 139 0.29 -17.39 8.07
N ASP A 140 0.69 -18.67 8.10
CA ASP A 140 -0.05 -19.73 7.43
C ASP A 140 -1.50 -19.81 7.89
N GLY A 141 -2.39 -20.18 6.98
CA GLY A 141 -3.80 -20.47 7.28
C GLY A 141 -4.73 -19.25 7.25
N ILE A 142 -4.24 -18.05 6.97
CA ILE A 142 -5.08 -16.87 6.76
C ILE A 142 -5.46 -16.80 5.27
N PRO A 143 -6.76 -16.83 4.92
CA PRO A 143 -7.19 -16.72 3.53
C PRO A 143 -6.74 -15.40 2.88
N GLU A 144 -6.23 -15.46 1.65
CA GLU A 144 -5.77 -14.26 0.93
C GLU A 144 -6.86 -13.19 0.75
N ASP A 145 -8.14 -13.59 0.66
CA ASP A 145 -9.26 -12.64 0.62
C ASP A 145 -9.31 -11.77 1.88
N VAL A 146 -8.95 -12.35 3.04
CA VAL A 146 -8.87 -11.61 4.31
C VAL A 146 -7.61 -10.74 4.34
N VAL A 147 -6.48 -11.26 3.87
CA VAL A 147 -5.21 -10.52 3.85
C VAL A 147 -5.29 -9.29 2.93
N SER A 148 -6.05 -9.37 1.84
CA SER A 148 -6.11 -8.29 0.85
C SER A 148 -6.57 -6.94 1.42
N PHE A 149 -7.29 -6.91 2.57
CA PHE A 149 -7.71 -5.68 3.24
C PHE A 149 -7.01 -5.44 4.61
N PHE A 150 -5.84 -6.01 4.82
CA PHE A 150 -5.07 -5.82 6.07
C PHE A 150 -4.67 -4.37 6.33
N ASP A 151 -4.52 -3.55 5.29
CA ASP A 151 -4.31 -2.11 5.46
C ASP A 151 -5.48 -1.48 6.24
N ALA A 152 -6.71 -1.72 5.83
CA ALA A 152 -7.91 -1.24 6.52
C ALA A 152 -8.02 -1.80 7.95
N LEU A 153 -7.73 -3.10 8.14
CA LEU A 153 -7.73 -3.74 9.46
C LEU A 153 -6.66 -3.14 10.38
N GLY A 154 -5.48 -2.86 9.85
CA GLY A 154 -4.38 -2.22 10.60
C GLY A 154 -4.77 -0.84 11.09
N ASN A 155 -5.34 -0.01 10.22
CA ASN A 155 -5.83 1.32 10.55
C ASN A 155 -6.95 1.28 11.60
N ALA A 156 -7.90 0.37 11.47
CA ALA A 156 -8.99 0.18 12.44
C ALA A 156 -8.46 -0.28 13.81
N THR A 157 -7.55 -1.25 13.82
CA THR A 157 -6.92 -1.77 15.04
C THR A 157 -6.10 -0.70 15.74
N HIS A 158 -5.27 0.04 14.99
CA HIS A 158 -4.51 1.15 15.55
C HIS A 158 -5.42 2.20 16.19
N THR A 159 -6.48 2.60 15.51
CA THR A 159 -7.45 3.57 16.04
C THR A 159 -8.13 3.08 17.30
N ALA A 160 -8.58 1.83 17.33
CA ALA A 160 -9.27 1.24 18.48
C ALA A 160 -8.36 1.08 19.71
N LEU A 161 -7.05 0.84 19.50
CA LEU A 161 -6.08 0.62 20.59
C LEU A 161 -5.34 1.89 21.02
N MET A 162 -5.57 3.04 20.37
CA MET A 162 -4.93 4.31 20.74
C MET A 162 -5.42 4.89 22.06
N PHE A 163 -6.60 4.50 22.50
CA PHE A 163 -7.22 4.94 23.74
C PHE A 163 -7.68 3.74 24.56
N ASP A 164 -7.69 3.89 25.88
CA ASP A 164 -8.31 2.91 26.76
C ASP A 164 -9.84 3.05 26.66
N VAL A 165 -10.49 2.08 26.02
CA VAL A 165 -11.94 2.06 25.81
C VAL A 165 -12.66 1.07 26.72
N ILE A 166 -11.94 0.41 27.64
CA ILE A 166 -12.51 -0.57 28.54
C ILE A 166 -13.40 0.15 29.57
N GLY A 167 -14.71 -0.15 29.55
CA GLY A 167 -15.67 0.47 30.44
C GLY A 167 -16.19 1.85 29.99
N GLU A 168 -15.79 2.31 28.79
CA GLU A 168 -16.22 3.59 28.23
C GLU A 168 -17.34 3.42 27.21
N ASP A 169 -18.17 4.45 27.05
CA ASP A 169 -19.15 4.53 25.96
C ASP A 169 -18.44 4.91 24.65
N VAL A 170 -18.60 4.08 23.62
CA VAL A 170 -17.94 4.28 22.32
C VAL A 170 -18.98 4.58 21.24
N LEU A 171 -18.82 5.71 20.55
CA LEU A 171 -19.61 6.06 19.37
C LEU A 171 -18.82 5.73 18.10
N ILE A 172 -19.37 4.86 17.25
CA ILE A 172 -18.84 4.54 15.92
C ILE A 172 -19.72 5.21 14.86
N THR A 173 -19.14 6.08 14.05
CA THR A 173 -19.82 6.74 12.93
C THR A 173 -19.39 6.15 11.60
N GLY A 174 -20.28 6.18 10.60
CA GLY A 174 -19.95 5.68 9.26
C GLY A 174 -19.84 4.17 9.15
N ALA A 175 -20.61 3.43 9.96
CA ALA A 175 -20.67 1.96 9.94
C ALA A 175 -21.61 1.41 8.85
N GLY A 176 -21.76 2.14 7.75
CA GLY A 176 -22.65 1.81 6.63
C GLY A 176 -22.22 0.62 5.79
#